data_d9012b3f7ba61214b1a3acd289a050cf
#
_entry.id   d9012b3f7ba61214b1a3acd289a050cf
#
_cell.length_a   1.000
_cell.length_b   1.000
_cell.length_c   1.000
_cell.angle_alpha   90.00
_cell.angle_beta   90.00
_cell.angle_gamma   90.00
#
_symmetry.space_group_name_H-M   'P 1'
#
loop_
_entity.id
_entity.type
_entity.pdbx_description
1 polymer ?
#
loop_
_entity_poly.entity_id
_entity_poly.type
_entity_poly.pdbx_seq_one_letter_code
_entity_poly.pdbx_strand_id
1 'polypeptide(L)'
;MTGVVDVTERLIHVEDLTVDFPAGEPGGAGTVRAVDGLSFTLTAGRAIGLVGESGSGKSTVASALLGLHRGTGARVGGTVRVGGTDVGAASERELRALRGAVAAMVFQDPLSSLDPYYAVGDQIAEVYRVHTDATRRAARARAVEVLDRVGIPDAARRAGARPHEFSGGMRQRALIAMALACEPRLLIADEPTTALDVTVQAQILDLLHDLRHETGMGLLLVTHDVGVAAESVDEVLVMRHGREVERGPVAEVLGAPRDTYTRTLLAAVPRVDTPLGAPRTGAAASSPGPAGEALLEAVGLRREFRRGRRTVTAVDGVSLTVHPGETLGIVGESGSGKTTLGRMLVRLLDPSAGGLRYRGTEIATASEKELRPYRRELQMVFQDPVASLNPRRSVGESVADPLRAAGVLDERRLVARVRELLDRVGLDPDRYDRYPHEFSGGQRQRVGIARALAAEPRLIVCDEPVSALDVTTQAQVTALLAELQRELGLALVFIAHDLAVVRQVSDRVAVMRGGRIVEQGTVEEVYGTPSEAYTKQLLAAVPALDPALAEARRSARRTLPASAEGMAVA
;
A
#
# COMPACT_ATOMS: atom_id res chain seq x y z
N MET A 1 -12.11 33.62 19.09
CA MET A 1 -13.45 33.20 19.55
C MET A 1 -13.61 31.75 19.20
N THR A 2 -13.38 30.85 20.12
CA THR A 2 -13.61 29.39 19.94
C THR A 2 -15.12 29.18 19.92
N GLY A 3 -15.68 29.08 18.72
CA GLY A 3 -17.09 28.70 18.55
C GLY A 3 -17.27 27.28 19.07
N VAL A 4 -18.20 27.08 19.98
CA VAL A 4 -18.65 25.76 20.41
C VAL A 4 -19.19 25.04 19.15
N VAL A 5 -18.52 24.00 18.70
CA VAL A 5 -18.98 23.16 17.56
C VAL A 5 -20.26 22.46 18.02
N ASP A 6 -21.37 22.73 17.36
CA ASP A 6 -22.63 22.03 17.63
C ASP A 6 -22.48 20.57 17.15
N VAL A 7 -22.27 19.65 18.09
CA VAL A 7 -22.05 18.21 17.84
C VAL A 7 -23.26 17.54 17.16
N THR A 8 -24.40 18.24 17.08
CA THR A 8 -25.63 17.73 16.42
C THR A 8 -25.70 18.11 14.94
N GLU A 9 -24.79 18.97 14.46
CA GLU A 9 -24.82 19.42 13.07
C GLU A 9 -24.41 18.32 12.08
N ARG A 10 -25.31 18.02 11.14
CA ARG A 10 -25.04 17.09 10.05
C ARG A 10 -24.15 17.72 9.00
N LEU A 11 -22.90 17.23 8.88
CA LEU A 11 -21.97 17.65 7.83
C LEU A 11 -22.19 16.95 6.50
N ILE A 12 -22.57 15.67 6.53
CA ILE A 12 -22.92 14.88 5.35
C ILE A 12 -24.33 14.30 5.57
N HIS A 13 -25.16 14.41 4.54
CA HIS A 13 -26.43 13.74 4.44
C HIS A 13 -26.62 13.25 3.02
N VAL A 14 -26.62 11.92 2.85
CA VAL A 14 -26.75 11.23 1.57
C VAL A 14 -27.98 10.33 1.65
N GLU A 15 -28.87 10.43 0.63
CA GLU A 15 -30.05 9.58 0.48
C GLU A 15 -30.08 9.01 -0.95
N ASP A 16 -30.13 7.69 -1.06
CA ASP A 16 -30.27 6.93 -2.30
C ASP A 16 -29.28 7.34 -3.40
N LEU A 17 -28.02 7.62 -3.03
CA LEU A 17 -26.99 8.00 -3.97
C LEU A 17 -26.77 6.91 -5.01
N THR A 18 -26.90 7.27 -6.28
CA THR A 18 -26.51 6.46 -7.43
C THR A 18 -25.50 7.21 -8.29
N VAL A 19 -24.50 6.49 -8.82
CA VAL A 19 -23.53 7.05 -9.77
C VAL A 19 -23.34 6.08 -10.91
N ASP A 20 -23.69 6.51 -12.11
CA ASP A 20 -23.54 5.76 -13.34
C ASP A 20 -22.51 6.43 -14.26
N PHE A 21 -21.53 5.67 -14.73
CA PHE A 21 -20.55 6.10 -15.72
C PHE A 21 -20.91 5.53 -17.10
N PRO A 22 -20.70 6.29 -18.20
CA PRO A 22 -20.83 5.74 -19.55
C PRO A 22 -19.78 4.64 -19.76
N ALA A 23 -20.21 3.48 -20.26
CA ALA A 23 -19.32 2.37 -20.61
C ALA A 23 -19.16 2.29 -22.12
N GLY A 24 -17.91 2.14 -22.60
CA GLY A 24 -17.60 1.91 -24.02
C GLY A 24 -17.15 3.15 -24.80
N GLU A 25 -16.94 2.96 -26.11
CA GLU A 25 -16.58 4.04 -27.04
C GLU A 25 -17.68 5.13 -27.12
N PRO A 26 -17.34 6.36 -27.51
CA PRO A 26 -18.30 7.44 -27.67
C PRO A 26 -19.48 7.01 -28.58
N GLY A 27 -20.67 6.80 -27.98
CA GLY A 27 -21.87 6.31 -28.67
C GLY A 27 -22.32 4.90 -28.30
N GLY A 28 -21.59 4.16 -27.47
CA GLY A 28 -22.02 2.85 -26.93
C GLY A 28 -23.11 2.98 -25.86
N ALA A 29 -24.09 2.08 -25.88
CA ALA A 29 -25.29 2.12 -25.00
C ALA A 29 -25.06 1.53 -23.59
N GLY A 30 -23.83 1.26 -23.17
CA GLY A 30 -23.53 0.66 -21.87
C GLY A 30 -23.34 1.71 -20.77
N THR A 31 -23.80 1.41 -19.54
CA THR A 31 -23.49 2.17 -18.34
C THR A 31 -22.93 1.24 -17.28
N VAL A 32 -21.94 1.71 -16.53
CA VAL A 32 -21.43 1.01 -15.33
C VAL A 32 -21.94 1.75 -14.11
N ARG A 33 -22.75 1.09 -13.30
CA ARG A 33 -23.24 1.61 -12.03
C ARG A 33 -22.17 1.41 -10.96
N ALA A 34 -21.50 2.48 -10.57
CA ALA A 34 -20.43 2.47 -9.58
C ALA A 34 -20.95 2.62 -8.14
N VAL A 35 -22.08 3.31 -7.94
CA VAL A 35 -22.78 3.42 -6.65
C VAL A 35 -24.27 3.18 -6.89
N ASP A 36 -24.91 2.41 -6.01
CA ASP A 36 -26.27 1.94 -6.19
C ASP A 36 -27.08 2.00 -4.89
N GLY A 37 -27.75 3.14 -4.66
CA GLY A 37 -28.68 3.35 -3.56
C GLY A 37 -28.02 3.51 -2.18
N LEU A 38 -26.87 4.22 -2.11
CA LEU A 38 -26.17 4.44 -0.85
C LEU A 38 -26.78 5.57 -0.04
N SER A 39 -27.02 5.33 1.27
CA SER A 39 -27.56 6.34 2.18
C SER A 39 -26.79 6.36 3.49
N PHE A 40 -26.26 7.53 3.92
CA PHE A 40 -25.56 7.68 5.19
C PHE A 40 -25.49 9.13 5.66
N THR A 41 -25.14 9.34 6.92
CA THR A 41 -24.97 10.65 7.52
C THR A 41 -23.68 10.71 8.32
N LEU A 42 -23.05 11.90 8.36
CA LEU A 42 -21.91 12.20 9.22
C LEU A 42 -22.14 13.51 9.97
N THR A 43 -21.95 13.50 11.28
CA THR A 43 -22.06 14.69 12.13
C THR A 43 -20.67 15.29 12.42
N ALA A 44 -20.65 16.55 12.89
CA ALA A 44 -19.42 17.22 13.30
C ALA A 44 -18.69 16.44 14.41
N GLY A 45 -17.35 16.42 14.36
CA GLY A 45 -16.49 15.72 15.32
C GLY A 45 -16.47 14.20 15.20
N ARG A 46 -17.34 13.58 14.37
CA ARG A 46 -17.38 12.14 14.17
C ARG A 46 -16.56 11.71 12.96
N ALA A 47 -16.15 10.45 12.96
CA ALA A 47 -15.47 9.83 11.82
C ALA A 47 -16.23 8.60 11.31
N ILE A 48 -16.39 8.50 9.99
CA ILE A 48 -16.94 7.32 9.33
C ILE A 48 -15.95 6.76 8.32
N GLY A 49 -15.76 5.45 8.31
CA GLY A 49 -14.92 4.72 7.36
C GLY A 49 -15.74 4.08 6.25
N LEU A 50 -15.42 4.38 4.99
CA LEU A 50 -15.90 3.60 3.86
C LEU A 50 -14.89 2.52 3.55
N VAL A 51 -15.25 1.25 3.75
CA VAL A 51 -14.35 0.10 3.64
C VAL A 51 -14.88 -0.89 2.59
N GLY A 52 -14.00 -1.57 1.87
CA GLY A 52 -14.35 -2.58 0.87
C GLY A 52 -13.24 -2.79 -0.14
N GLU A 53 -13.39 -3.78 -1.01
CA GLU A 53 -12.43 -4.10 -2.07
C GLU A 53 -12.22 -2.95 -3.07
N SER A 54 -11.13 -3.03 -3.84
CA SER A 54 -10.91 -2.11 -4.96
C SER A 54 -12.07 -2.20 -5.97
N GLY A 55 -12.53 -1.05 -6.46
CA GLY A 55 -13.68 -1.00 -7.37
C GLY A 55 -15.06 -1.12 -6.70
N SER A 56 -15.16 -1.15 -5.36
CA SER A 56 -16.47 -1.18 -4.67
C SER A 56 -17.25 0.15 -4.69
N GLY A 57 -16.68 1.23 -5.26
CA GLY A 57 -17.35 2.53 -5.41
C GLY A 57 -16.98 3.60 -4.37
N LYS A 58 -16.07 3.33 -3.43
CA LYS A 58 -15.70 4.23 -2.31
C LYS A 58 -15.24 5.62 -2.76
N SER A 59 -14.22 5.68 -3.63
CA SER A 59 -13.69 6.95 -4.16
C SER A 59 -14.72 7.68 -5.02
N THR A 60 -15.64 6.94 -5.65
CA THR A 60 -16.78 7.51 -6.38
C THR A 60 -17.73 8.23 -5.43
N VAL A 61 -18.03 7.65 -4.26
CA VAL A 61 -18.81 8.32 -3.22
C VAL A 61 -18.11 9.58 -2.72
N ALA A 62 -16.81 9.50 -2.37
CA ALA A 62 -16.01 10.65 -1.92
C ALA A 62 -16.05 11.80 -2.94
N SER A 63 -15.88 11.50 -4.23
CA SER A 63 -15.95 12.46 -5.32
C SER A 63 -17.35 13.06 -5.52
N ALA A 64 -18.41 12.26 -5.32
CA ALA A 64 -19.79 12.72 -5.43
C ALA A 64 -20.14 13.77 -4.38
N LEU A 65 -19.62 13.64 -3.14
CA LEU A 65 -19.83 14.61 -2.05
C LEU A 65 -19.31 16.02 -2.38
N LEU A 66 -18.34 16.13 -3.26
CA LEU A 66 -17.78 17.41 -3.72
C LEU A 66 -18.27 17.82 -5.12
N GLY A 67 -19.17 17.04 -5.72
CA GLY A 67 -19.66 17.29 -7.08
C GLY A 67 -18.59 17.20 -8.16
N LEU A 68 -17.54 16.37 -7.96
CA LEU A 68 -16.42 16.24 -8.89
C LEU A 68 -16.77 15.43 -10.16
N HIS A 69 -17.93 14.76 -10.17
CA HIS A 69 -18.42 14.06 -11.36
C HIS A 69 -19.08 14.96 -12.42
N ARG A 70 -19.29 16.25 -12.12
CA ARG A 70 -19.86 17.18 -13.10
C ARG A 70 -18.94 17.34 -14.31
N GLY A 71 -19.52 17.29 -15.49
CA GLY A 71 -18.77 17.41 -16.75
C GLY A 71 -17.98 16.17 -17.19
N THR A 72 -17.97 15.10 -16.42
CA THR A 72 -17.28 13.83 -16.76
C THR A 72 -18.15 12.86 -17.58
N GLY A 73 -19.42 13.21 -17.81
CA GLY A 73 -20.41 12.31 -18.42
C GLY A 73 -21.09 11.37 -17.42
N ALA A 74 -20.65 11.33 -16.17
CA ALA A 74 -21.32 10.54 -15.12
C ALA A 74 -22.68 11.12 -14.75
N ARG A 75 -23.64 10.24 -14.42
CA ARG A 75 -24.96 10.61 -13.92
C ARG A 75 -25.00 10.33 -12.42
N VAL A 76 -25.27 11.36 -11.63
CA VAL A 76 -25.43 11.28 -10.17
C VAL A 76 -26.90 11.45 -9.84
N GLY A 77 -27.50 10.47 -9.15
CA GLY A 77 -28.88 10.49 -8.67
C GLY A 77 -28.92 10.43 -7.14
N GLY A 78 -30.11 10.62 -6.57
CA GLY A 78 -30.32 10.72 -5.15
C GLY A 78 -30.06 12.13 -4.59
N THR A 79 -30.05 12.26 -3.27
CA THR A 79 -29.80 13.53 -2.57
C THR A 79 -28.43 13.51 -1.92
N VAL A 80 -27.61 14.53 -2.16
CA VAL A 80 -26.28 14.71 -1.53
C VAL A 80 -26.20 16.11 -0.95
N ARG A 81 -26.16 16.22 0.38
CA ARG A 81 -25.98 17.50 1.08
C ARG A 81 -24.70 17.47 1.90
N VAL A 82 -23.88 18.52 1.76
CA VAL A 82 -22.62 18.69 2.48
C VAL A 82 -22.57 20.10 3.07
N GLY A 83 -22.42 20.20 4.40
CA GLY A 83 -22.43 21.49 5.11
C GLY A 83 -23.69 22.32 4.84
N GLY A 84 -24.84 21.68 4.63
CA GLY A 84 -26.12 22.32 4.30
C GLY A 84 -26.32 22.59 2.79
N THR A 85 -25.30 22.50 1.96
CA THR A 85 -25.39 22.72 0.50
C THR A 85 -25.85 21.44 -0.21
N ASP A 86 -26.89 21.54 -1.04
CA ASP A 86 -27.31 20.46 -1.93
C ASP A 86 -26.36 20.42 -3.14
N VAL A 87 -25.49 19.41 -3.18
CA VAL A 87 -24.44 19.27 -4.18
C VAL A 87 -25.02 19.05 -5.59
N GLY A 88 -26.15 18.35 -5.69
CA GLY A 88 -26.82 18.10 -6.96
C GLY A 88 -27.35 19.36 -7.62
N ALA A 89 -27.98 20.24 -6.84
CA ALA A 89 -28.62 21.47 -7.30
C ALA A 89 -27.70 22.71 -7.30
N ALA A 90 -26.58 22.68 -6.55
CA ALA A 90 -25.68 23.82 -6.37
C ALA A 90 -25.07 24.33 -7.69
N SER A 91 -24.91 25.63 -7.81
CA SER A 91 -24.13 26.27 -8.88
C SER A 91 -22.62 26.02 -8.70
N GLU A 92 -21.83 26.21 -9.74
CA GLU A 92 -20.35 26.11 -9.62
C GLU A 92 -19.76 27.13 -8.63
N ARG A 93 -20.42 28.27 -8.43
CA ARG A 93 -20.01 29.24 -7.41
C ARG A 93 -20.23 28.69 -6.00
N GLU A 94 -21.36 28.05 -5.74
CA GLU A 94 -21.67 27.43 -4.45
C GLU A 94 -20.76 26.21 -4.18
N LEU A 95 -20.50 25.38 -5.21
CA LEU A 95 -19.54 24.28 -5.10
C LEU A 95 -18.12 24.77 -4.83
N ARG A 96 -17.71 25.88 -5.42
CA ARG A 96 -16.40 26.49 -5.12
C ARG A 96 -16.33 26.99 -3.68
N ALA A 97 -17.41 27.56 -3.15
CA ALA A 97 -17.48 27.97 -1.75
C ALA A 97 -17.50 26.76 -0.80
N LEU A 98 -18.12 25.64 -1.22
CA LEU A 98 -18.10 24.38 -0.47
C LEU A 98 -16.70 23.76 -0.42
N ARG A 99 -16.05 23.64 -1.61
CA ARG A 99 -14.73 23.02 -1.75
C ARG A 99 -13.67 23.89 -1.09
N GLY A 100 -12.88 23.31 -0.20
CA GLY A 100 -11.80 23.98 0.54
C GLY A 100 -12.25 24.67 1.84
N ALA A 101 -13.32 25.47 1.83
CA ALA A 101 -13.76 26.21 3.02
C ALA A 101 -14.66 25.39 3.95
N VAL A 102 -15.56 24.56 3.41
CA VAL A 102 -16.46 23.72 4.22
C VAL A 102 -15.99 22.28 4.21
N ALA A 103 -15.66 21.74 3.05
CA ALA A 103 -15.19 20.37 2.88
C ALA A 103 -13.92 20.36 2.02
N ALA A 104 -12.89 19.68 2.49
CA ALA A 104 -11.64 19.47 1.76
C ALA A 104 -11.40 17.98 1.52
N MET A 105 -10.65 17.66 0.46
CA MET A 105 -10.32 16.29 0.11
C MET A 105 -8.81 16.08 0.00
N VAL A 106 -8.34 15.00 0.59
CA VAL A 106 -7.01 14.44 0.38
C VAL A 106 -7.17 13.29 -0.59
N PHE A 107 -6.57 13.40 -1.77
CA PHE A 107 -6.64 12.40 -2.84
C PHE A 107 -5.65 11.25 -2.61
N GLN A 108 -5.94 10.11 -3.23
CA GLN A 108 -5.20 8.85 -3.08
C GLN A 108 -3.72 8.95 -3.51
N ASP A 109 -3.43 9.65 -4.61
CA ASP A 109 -2.07 9.75 -5.16
C ASP A 109 -1.46 11.15 -4.96
N PRO A 110 -0.46 11.28 -4.08
CA PRO A 110 0.23 12.55 -3.86
C PRO A 110 1.00 13.07 -5.08
N LEU A 111 1.45 12.18 -5.97
CA LEU A 111 2.25 12.58 -7.14
C LEU A 111 1.41 13.24 -8.21
N SER A 112 0.16 12.80 -8.39
CA SER A 112 -0.77 13.40 -9.33
C SER A 112 -1.45 14.66 -8.78
N SER A 113 -1.48 14.80 -7.43
CA SER A 113 -2.17 15.90 -6.74
C SER A 113 -1.30 17.14 -6.51
N LEU A 114 0.03 16.99 -6.50
CA LEU A 114 0.99 18.09 -6.38
C LEU A 114 1.63 18.39 -7.74
N ASP A 115 1.61 19.67 -8.16
CA ASP A 115 2.31 20.09 -9.36
C ASP A 115 3.84 20.00 -9.14
N PRO A 116 4.57 19.21 -9.95
CA PRO A 116 6.00 18.99 -9.76
C PRO A 116 6.88 20.22 -10.03
N TYR A 117 6.33 21.24 -10.71
CA TYR A 117 7.08 22.43 -11.11
C TYR A 117 7.04 23.56 -10.09
N TYR A 118 6.04 23.59 -9.19
CA TYR A 118 5.88 24.65 -8.20
C TYR A 118 6.33 24.22 -6.81
N ALA A 119 6.77 25.19 -6.00
CA ALA A 119 7.09 24.94 -4.60
C ALA A 119 5.84 24.54 -3.82
N VAL A 120 5.97 23.61 -2.86
CA VAL A 120 4.84 23.10 -2.07
C VAL A 120 4.13 24.21 -1.32
N GLY A 121 4.87 25.15 -0.72
CA GLY A 121 4.31 26.28 -0.01
C GLY A 121 3.55 27.26 -0.91
N ASP A 122 3.96 27.44 -2.18
CA ASP A 122 3.25 28.29 -3.13
C ASP A 122 1.90 27.66 -3.55
N GLN A 123 1.84 26.33 -3.71
CA GLN A 123 0.60 25.60 -3.99
C GLN A 123 -0.40 25.69 -2.84
N ILE A 124 0.06 25.52 -1.57
CA ILE A 124 -0.78 25.70 -0.38
C ILE A 124 -1.27 27.15 -0.28
N ALA A 125 -0.39 28.12 -0.51
CA ALA A 125 -0.74 29.53 -0.47
C ALA A 125 -1.75 29.91 -1.57
N GLU A 126 -1.70 29.27 -2.73
CA GLU A 126 -2.67 29.45 -3.80
C GLU A 126 -4.05 28.97 -3.40
N VAL A 127 -4.16 27.74 -2.86
CA VAL A 127 -5.43 27.21 -2.34
C VAL A 127 -6.03 28.16 -1.30
N TYR A 128 -5.24 28.63 -0.34
CA TYR A 128 -5.72 29.57 0.68
C TYR A 128 -6.24 30.89 0.08
N ARG A 129 -5.56 31.42 -0.94
CA ARG A 129 -5.97 32.66 -1.62
C ARG A 129 -7.19 32.52 -2.52
N VAL A 130 -7.43 31.33 -3.07
CA VAL A 130 -8.64 31.05 -3.86
C VAL A 130 -9.90 31.12 -3.00
N HIS A 131 -9.79 30.78 -1.72
CA HIS A 131 -10.92 30.69 -0.77
C HIS A 131 -10.98 31.83 0.24
N THR A 132 -9.98 32.73 0.27
CA THR A 132 -9.91 33.86 1.20
C THR A 132 -9.40 35.11 0.48
N ASP A 133 -9.68 36.30 1.05
CA ASP A 133 -9.12 37.56 0.56
C ASP A 133 -7.70 37.84 1.07
N ALA A 134 -6.93 36.79 1.36
CA ALA A 134 -5.60 36.91 1.94
C ALA A 134 -4.57 37.52 0.98
N THR A 135 -3.71 38.39 1.51
CA THR A 135 -2.54 38.88 0.77
C THR A 135 -1.55 37.74 0.51
N ARG A 136 -0.70 37.90 -0.50
CA ARG A 136 0.36 36.91 -0.79
C ARG A 136 1.25 36.62 0.41
N ARG A 137 1.55 37.64 1.23
CA ARG A 137 2.38 37.47 2.44
C ARG A 137 1.64 36.65 3.51
N ALA A 138 0.37 36.95 3.75
CA ALA A 138 -0.46 36.19 4.70
C ALA A 138 -0.64 34.72 4.25
N ALA A 139 -0.87 34.48 2.98
CA ALA A 139 -1.02 33.14 2.44
C ALA A 139 0.27 32.30 2.54
N ARG A 140 1.44 32.91 2.31
CA ARG A 140 2.72 32.22 2.52
C ARG A 140 2.98 31.91 3.99
N ALA A 141 2.63 32.83 4.90
CA ALA A 141 2.73 32.58 6.33
C ALA A 141 1.82 31.40 6.75
N ARG A 142 0.58 31.39 6.23
CA ARG A 142 -0.35 30.27 6.45
C ARG A 142 0.17 28.95 5.92
N ALA A 143 0.80 28.94 4.73
CA ALA A 143 1.39 27.73 4.16
C ALA A 143 2.50 27.16 5.08
N VAL A 144 3.36 27.99 5.65
CA VAL A 144 4.39 27.55 6.60
C VAL A 144 3.74 27.02 7.90
N GLU A 145 2.72 27.72 8.41
CA GLU A 145 2.01 27.30 9.62
C GLU A 145 1.37 25.93 9.47
N VAL A 146 0.65 25.68 8.37
CA VAL A 146 0.00 24.36 8.17
C VAL A 146 1.00 23.24 7.87
N LEU A 147 2.13 23.55 7.21
CA LEU A 147 3.23 22.59 7.03
C LEU A 147 3.86 22.20 8.38
N ASP A 148 4.07 23.18 9.28
CA ASP A 148 4.55 22.92 10.63
C ASP A 148 3.55 22.10 11.43
N ARG A 149 2.25 22.44 11.37
CA ARG A 149 1.15 21.74 12.05
C ARG A 149 1.05 20.26 11.64
N VAL A 150 1.33 19.91 10.40
CA VAL A 150 1.35 18.50 9.96
C VAL A 150 2.70 17.82 10.24
N GLY A 151 3.63 18.47 10.92
CA GLY A 151 4.92 17.91 11.33
C GLY A 151 5.95 17.82 10.21
N ILE A 152 5.95 18.75 9.23
CA ILE A 152 7.04 18.88 8.26
C ILE A 152 8.23 19.57 8.95
N PRO A 153 9.40 18.90 9.08
CA PRO A 153 10.58 19.50 9.70
C PRO A 153 11.06 20.73 8.91
N ASP A 154 11.51 21.78 9.58
CA ASP A 154 11.98 23.02 8.93
C ASP A 154 10.95 23.60 7.92
N ALA A 155 9.67 23.66 8.30
CA ALA A 155 8.56 24.04 7.43
C ALA A 155 8.82 25.32 6.62
N ALA A 156 9.41 26.34 7.25
CA ALA A 156 9.76 27.60 6.58
C ALA A 156 10.73 27.44 5.41
N ARG A 157 11.75 26.58 5.56
CA ARG A 157 12.70 26.27 4.50
C ARG A 157 12.09 25.38 3.43
N ARG A 158 11.37 24.34 3.87
CA ARG A 158 10.78 23.34 2.98
C ARG A 158 9.58 23.84 2.20
N ALA A 159 8.90 24.91 2.64
CA ALA A 159 7.86 25.57 1.85
C ALA A 159 8.36 26.02 0.47
N GLY A 160 9.67 26.34 0.33
CA GLY A 160 10.30 26.65 -0.95
C GLY A 160 10.74 25.44 -1.79
N ALA A 161 10.65 24.23 -1.24
CA ALA A 161 11.07 23.01 -1.94
C ALA A 161 9.93 22.46 -2.85
N ARG A 162 10.31 21.71 -3.86
CA ARG A 162 9.40 21.08 -4.83
C ARG A 162 8.98 19.68 -4.37
N PRO A 163 7.87 19.12 -4.88
CA PRO A 163 7.37 17.80 -4.48
C PRO A 163 8.40 16.67 -4.60
N HIS A 164 9.28 16.69 -5.60
CA HIS A 164 10.30 15.65 -5.77
C HIS A 164 11.42 15.68 -4.71
N GLU A 165 11.53 16.77 -3.94
CA GLU A 165 12.47 16.90 -2.82
C GLU A 165 11.88 16.39 -1.49
N PHE A 166 10.61 15.97 -1.50
CA PHE A 166 9.89 15.40 -0.36
C PHE A 166 9.88 13.87 -0.43
N SER A 167 9.99 13.19 0.70
CA SER A 167 9.69 11.77 0.81
C SER A 167 8.19 11.49 0.56
N GLY A 168 7.79 10.22 0.37
CA GLY A 168 6.39 9.84 0.20
C GLY A 168 5.50 10.34 1.34
N GLY A 169 5.89 10.08 2.59
CA GLY A 169 5.18 10.55 3.77
C GLY A 169 5.14 12.07 3.90
N MET A 170 6.20 12.78 3.54
CA MET A 170 6.21 14.24 3.52
C MET A 170 5.27 14.82 2.45
N ARG A 171 5.16 14.18 1.27
CA ARG A 171 4.20 14.59 0.24
C ARG A 171 2.78 14.42 0.74
N GLN A 172 2.49 13.30 1.40
CA GLN A 172 1.17 13.05 1.99
C GLN A 172 0.83 14.09 3.07
N ARG A 173 1.76 14.38 3.98
CA ARG A 173 1.59 15.45 4.98
C ARG A 173 1.37 16.82 4.31
N ALA A 174 2.05 17.11 3.20
CA ALA A 174 1.87 18.36 2.45
C ALA A 174 0.46 18.44 1.82
N LEU A 175 -0.09 17.33 1.30
CA LEU A 175 -1.49 17.30 0.83
C LEU A 175 -2.50 17.51 1.96
N ILE A 176 -2.26 16.91 3.13
CA ILE A 176 -3.08 17.16 4.32
C ILE A 176 -2.96 18.63 4.73
N ALA A 177 -1.76 19.23 4.73
CA ALA A 177 -1.57 20.64 4.99
C ALA A 177 -2.35 21.54 4.01
N MET A 178 -2.34 21.18 2.71
CA MET A 178 -3.10 21.87 1.68
C MET A 178 -4.61 21.80 1.94
N ALA A 179 -5.12 20.62 2.28
CA ALA A 179 -6.54 20.43 2.63
C ALA A 179 -6.94 21.24 3.87
N LEU A 180 -6.05 21.37 4.86
CA LEU A 180 -6.28 22.10 6.11
C LEU A 180 -6.05 23.60 6.00
N ALA A 181 -5.53 24.12 4.89
CA ALA A 181 -5.17 25.53 4.77
C ALA A 181 -6.34 26.49 5.07
N CYS A 182 -7.56 26.09 4.69
CA CYS A 182 -8.79 26.87 4.89
C CYS A 182 -9.61 26.44 6.11
N GLU A 183 -9.09 25.59 7.00
CA GLU A 183 -9.77 25.10 8.21
C GLU A 183 -11.15 24.48 7.91
N PRO A 184 -11.22 23.44 7.07
CA PRO A 184 -12.48 22.86 6.67
C PRO A 184 -13.19 22.19 7.87
N ARG A 185 -14.53 22.18 7.82
CA ARG A 185 -15.36 21.49 8.81
C ARG A 185 -15.47 20.00 8.57
N LEU A 186 -15.22 19.56 7.33
CA LEU A 186 -15.22 18.17 6.87
C LEU A 186 -13.93 17.89 6.12
N LEU A 187 -13.23 16.83 6.51
CA LEU A 187 -12.13 16.27 5.76
C LEU A 187 -12.56 14.93 5.12
N ILE A 188 -12.41 14.83 3.82
CA ILE A 188 -12.57 13.59 3.07
C ILE A 188 -11.18 13.08 2.73
N ALA A 189 -10.78 11.94 3.30
CA ALA A 189 -9.47 11.35 3.08
C ALA A 189 -9.64 10.05 2.26
N ASP A 190 -9.29 10.12 0.98
CA ASP A 190 -9.40 8.98 0.07
C ASP A 190 -8.07 8.23 0.02
N GLU A 191 -8.01 7.10 0.71
CA GLU A 191 -6.85 6.23 0.87
C GLU A 191 -5.56 7.00 1.28
N PRO A 192 -5.59 7.78 2.37
CA PRO A 192 -4.51 8.73 2.69
C PRO A 192 -3.19 8.06 3.08
N THR A 193 -3.16 6.76 3.23
CA THR A 193 -1.98 5.99 3.67
C THR A 193 -1.50 4.97 2.64
N THR A 194 -2.13 4.89 1.47
CA THR A 194 -1.74 3.96 0.40
C THR A 194 -0.30 4.22 -0.05
N ALA A 195 0.46 3.15 -0.27
CA ALA A 195 1.87 3.17 -0.67
C ALA A 195 2.83 3.83 0.34
N LEU A 196 2.42 4.00 1.60
CA LEU A 196 3.29 4.41 2.70
C LEU A 196 3.76 3.19 3.50
N ASP A 197 4.94 3.31 4.09
CA ASP A 197 5.39 2.31 5.07
C ASP A 197 4.58 2.41 6.37
N VAL A 198 4.60 1.32 7.15
CA VAL A 198 3.75 1.15 8.33
C VAL A 198 3.96 2.26 9.38
N THR A 199 5.19 2.75 9.55
CA THR A 199 5.50 3.79 10.53
C THR A 199 4.96 5.14 10.09
N VAL A 200 5.12 5.51 8.82
CA VAL A 200 4.55 6.76 8.26
C VAL A 200 3.03 6.68 8.22
N GLN A 201 2.46 5.51 7.86
CA GLN A 201 1.01 5.29 7.91
C GLN A 201 0.46 5.59 9.32
N ALA A 202 1.04 4.98 10.37
CA ALA A 202 0.63 5.21 11.75
C ALA A 202 0.71 6.69 12.14
N GLN A 203 1.79 7.38 11.76
CA GLN A 203 1.97 8.82 12.03
C GLN A 203 0.91 9.69 11.31
N ILE A 204 0.51 9.34 10.08
CA ILE A 204 -0.55 10.05 9.36
C ILE A 204 -1.92 9.84 10.03
N LEU A 205 -2.20 8.61 10.48
CA LEU A 205 -3.45 8.30 11.18
C LEU A 205 -3.53 9.00 12.56
N ASP A 206 -2.42 9.00 13.31
CA ASP A 206 -2.32 9.74 14.58
C ASP A 206 -2.51 11.25 14.34
N LEU A 207 -1.92 11.81 13.29
CA LEU A 207 -2.13 13.22 12.90
C LEU A 207 -3.59 13.52 12.58
N LEU A 208 -4.26 12.69 11.76
CA LEU A 208 -5.68 12.89 11.42
C LEU A 208 -6.58 12.79 12.67
N HIS A 209 -6.27 11.86 13.57
CA HIS A 209 -6.96 11.70 14.83
C HIS A 209 -6.82 12.96 15.72
N ASP A 210 -5.59 13.45 15.92
CA ASP A 210 -5.32 14.63 16.74
C ASP A 210 -5.98 15.88 16.16
N LEU A 211 -5.87 16.10 14.84
CA LEU A 211 -6.52 17.20 14.14
C LEU A 211 -8.04 17.18 14.30
N ARG A 212 -8.68 16.00 14.18
CA ARG A 212 -10.12 15.84 14.39
C ARG A 212 -10.52 16.26 15.80
N HIS A 213 -9.78 15.81 16.81
CA HIS A 213 -10.07 16.14 18.21
C HIS A 213 -9.83 17.62 18.54
N GLU A 214 -8.79 18.23 18.00
CA GLU A 214 -8.47 19.65 18.21
C GLU A 214 -9.50 20.59 17.57
N THR A 215 -9.96 20.26 16.35
CA THR A 215 -10.79 21.18 15.55
C THR A 215 -12.28 20.86 15.60
N GLY A 216 -12.65 19.66 16.03
CA GLY A 216 -14.04 19.18 15.95
C GLY A 216 -14.52 18.91 14.53
N MET A 217 -13.62 18.80 13.53
CA MET A 217 -14.00 18.51 12.15
C MET A 217 -14.55 17.09 12.01
N GLY A 218 -15.48 16.88 11.06
CA GLY A 218 -15.89 15.55 10.64
C GLY A 218 -14.83 14.90 9.73
N LEU A 219 -14.68 13.59 9.82
CA LEU A 219 -13.77 12.82 8.96
C LEU A 219 -14.51 11.74 8.20
N LEU A 220 -14.44 11.76 6.87
CA LEU A 220 -14.78 10.63 6.03
C LEU A 220 -13.48 9.97 5.55
N LEU A 221 -13.21 8.77 6.04
CA LEU A 221 -12.02 7.99 5.68
C LEU A 221 -12.40 6.89 4.69
N VAL A 222 -11.86 6.94 3.50
CA VAL A 222 -11.97 5.87 2.52
C VAL A 222 -10.71 5.03 2.58
N THR A 223 -10.86 3.73 2.73
CA THR A 223 -9.73 2.80 2.78
C THR A 223 -10.15 1.39 2.35
N HIS A 224 -9.21 0.63 1.83
CA HIS A 224 -9.36 -0.82 1.65
C HIS A 224 -8.77 -1.61 2.83
N ASP A 225 -8.04 -0.95 3.74
CA ASP A 225 -7.45 -1.55 4.94
C ASP A 225 -8.41 -1.41 6.13
N VAL A 226 -8.96 -2.55 6.56
CA VAL A 226 -9.90 -2.61 7.68
C VAL A 226 -9.22 -2.28 9.01
N GLY A 227 -7.92 -2.60 9.17
CA GLY A 227 -7.14 -2.25 10.36
C GLY A 227 -6.99 -0.73 10.50
N VAL A 228 -6.76 -0.03 9.39
CA VAL A 228 -6.73 1.44 9.34
C VAL A 228 -8.07 2.03 9.77
N ALA A 229 -9.19 1.48 9.30
CA ALA A 229 -10.52 1.91 9.72
C ALA A 229 -10.73 1.65 11.22
N ALA A 230 -10.35 0.46 11.72
CA ALA A 230 -10.48 0.10 13.13
C ALA A 230 -9.83 1.10 14.09
N GLU A 231 -8.67 1.64 13.71
CA GLU A 231 -7.93 2.62 14.53
C GLU A 231 -8.42 4.06 14.40
N SER A 232 -9.14 4.41 13.31
CA SER A 232 -9.26 5.82 12.92
C SER A 232 -10.68 6.36 12.95
N VAL A 233 -11.72 5.48 12.96
CA VAL A 233 -13.11 5.90 12.80
C VAL A 233 -14.03 5.41 13.93
N ASP A 234 -15.17 6.07 14.08
CA ASP A 234 -16.19 5.72 15.07
C ASP A 234 -17.19 4.71 14.50
N GLU A 235 -17.52 4.85 13.20
CA GLU A 235 -18.43 3.99 12.46
C GLU A 235 -17.78 3.50 11.17
N VAL A 236 -18.16 2.29 10.76
CA VAL A 236 -17.73 1.68 9.48
C VAL A 236 -18.95 1.43 8.61
N LEU A 237 -18.83 1.76 7.33
CA LEU A 237 -19.75 1.39 6.28
C LEU A 237 -19.01 0.49 5.28
N VAL A 238 -19.36 -0.77 5.24
CA VAL A 238 -18.75 -1.77 4.34
C VAL A 238 -19.47 -1.75 3.00
N MET A 239 -18.72 -1.57 1.92
CA MET A 239 -19.22 -1.48 0.55
C MET A 239 -18.78 -2.66 -0.31
N ARG A 240 -19.71 -3.16 -1.13
CA ARG A 240 -19.44 -4.15 -2.18
C ARG A 240 -20.28 -3.86 -3.41
N HIS A 241 -19.65 -3.83 -4.60
CA HIS A 241 -20.35 -3.59 -5.88
C HIS A 241 -21.29 -2.37 -5.87
N GLY A 242 -20.81 -1.26 -5.30
CA GLY A 242 -21.55 0.01 -5.25
C GLY A 242 -22.63 0.09 -4.16
N ARG A 243 -22.84 -0.93 -3.37
CA ARG A 243 -23.89 -1.00 -2.34
C ARG A 243 -23.32 -1.10 -0.93
N GLU A 244 -24.09 -0.63 0.04
CA GLU A 244 -23.87 -0.92 1.46
C GLU A 244 -24.13 -2.41 1.71
N VAL A 245 -23.23 -3.06 2.43
CA VAL A 245 -23.37 -4.45 2.87
C VAL A 245 -23.65 -4.50 4.37
N GLU A 246 -22.92 -3.70 5.14
CA GLU A 246 -23.04 -3.64 6.59
C GLU A 246 -22.58 -2.28 7.09
N ARG A 247 -23.22 -1.75 8.14
CA ARG A 247 -22.85 -0.50 8.79
C ARG A 247 -23.12 -0.55 10.29
N GLY A 248 -22.28 0.15 11.06
CA GLY A 248 -22.47 0.33 12.50
C GLY A 248 -21.21 0.83 13.18
N PRO A 249 -21.24 0.91 14.51
CA PRO A 249 -20.06 1.19 15.31
C PRO A 249 -18.92 0.24 14.96
N VAL A 250 -17.68 0.78 14.87
CA VAL A 250 -16.50 0.02 14.46
C VAL A 250 -16.34 -1.28 15.29
N ALA A 251 -16.54 -1.19 16.61
CA ALA A 251 -16.39 -2.35 17.50
C ALA A 251 -17.42 -3.47 17.23
N GLU A 252 -18.63 -3.11 16.81
CA GLU A 252 -19.69 -4.10 16.49
C GLU A 252 -19.41 -4.76 15.13
N VAL A 253 -19.20 -3.96 14.08
CA VAL A 253 -19.02 -4.47 12.72
C VAL A 253 -17.75 -5.30 12.59
N LEU A 254 -16.64 -4.88 13.24
CA LEU A 254 -15.38 -5.60 13.18
C LEU A 254 -15.27 -6.74 14.20
N GLY A 255 -15.92 -6.60 15.38
CA GLY A 255 -15.89 -7.61 16.43
C GLY A 255 -16.89 -8.75 16.24
N ALA A 256 -18.09 -8.45 15.69
CA ALA A 256 -19.18 -9.40 15.49
C ALA A 256 -19.93 -9.17 14.16
N PRO A 257 -19.27 -9.33 13.02
CA PRO A 257 -19.85 -9.06 11.70
C PRO A 257 -21.06 -9.95 11.43
N ARG A 258 -22.14 -9.36 10.93
CA ARG A 258 -23.39 -10.05 10.61
C ARG A 258 -23.41 -10.58 9.18
N ASP A 259 -22.83 -9.78 8.25
CA ASP A 259 -22.82 -10.15 6.84
C ASP A 259 -21.68 -11.13 6.50
N THR A 260 -21.94 -12.03 5.56
CA THR A 260 -20.95 -13.04 5.13
C THR A 260 -19.75 -12.41 4.43
N TYR A 261 -19.98 -11.35 3.65
CA TYR A 261 -18.89 -10.64 2.97
C TYR A 261 -17.97 -9.95 3.98
N THR A 262 -18.55 -9.26 4.99
CA THR A 262 -17.76 -8.62 6.06
C THR A 262 -16.91 -9.65 6.80
N ARG A 263 -17.47 -10.83 7.10
CA ARG A 263 -16.71 -11.95 7.70
C ARG A 263 -15.56 -12.41 6.82
N THR A 264 -15.81 -12.57 5.53
CA THR A 264 -14.77 -12.96 4.56
C THR A 264 -13.68 -11.91 4.45
N LEU A 265 -14.06 -10.64 4.38
CA LEU A 265 -13.13 -9.51 4.32
C LEU A 265 -12.22 -9.47 5.58
N LEU A 266 -12.82 -9.61 6.78
CA LEU A 266 -12.07 -9.63 8.04
C LEU A 266 -11.17 -10.86 8.19
N ALA A 267 -11.60 -12.01 7.71
CA ALA A 267 -10.78 -13.22 7.71
C ALA A 267 -9.56 -13.13 6.79
N ALA A 268 -9.63 -12.28 5.76
CA ALA A 268 -8.53 -12.04 4.82
C ALA A 268 -7.49 -11.05 5.37
N VAL A 269 -7.82 -10.25 6.41
CA VAL A 269 -6.89 -9.26 6.99
C VAL A 269 -5.74 -9.96 7.70
N PRO A 270 -4.49 -9.69 7.31
CA PRO A 270 -3.32 -10.22 8.02
C PRO A 270 -3.24 -9.66 9.45
N ARG A 271 -2.85 -10.48 10.42
CA ARG A 271 -2.78 -10.09 11.84
C ARG A 271 -1.42 -10.40 12.43
N VAL A 272 -0.91 -9.48 13.26
CA VAL A 272 0.29 -9.70 14.07
C VAL A 272 -0.03 -10.18 15.50
N ASP A 273 -1.29 -10.02 15.94
CA ASP A 273 -1.79 -10.31 17.27
C ASP A 273 -2.40 -11.72 17.42
N THR A 274 -2.42 -12.50 16.34
CA THR A 274 -2.83 -13.93 16.42
C THR A 274 -1.88 -14.68 17.34
N PRO A 275 -2.38 -15.53 18.28
CA PRO A 275 -1.52 -16.32 19.16
C PRO A 275 -0.48 -17.10 18.38
N LEU A 276 0.77 -17.11 18.86
CA LEU A 276 1.84 -17.95 18.34
C LEU A 276 1.42 -19.42 18.56
N GLY A 277 1.39 -20.22 17.49
CA GLY A 277 0.92 -21.63 17.56
C GLY A 277 -0.49 -21.87 17.00
N ALA A 278 -1.23 -20.83 16.59
CA ALA A 278 -2.41 -21.04 15.74
C ALA A 278 -1.99 -21.66 14.40
N PRO A 279 -2.78 -22.62 13.82
CA PRO A 279 -2.44 -23.21 12.53
C PRO A 279 -2.24 -22.10 11.50
N ARG A 280 -1.04 -21.97 10.98
CA ARG A 280 -0.73 -21.05 9.87
C ARG A 280 -1.53 -21.53 8.68
N THR A 281 -2.39 -20.70 8.13
CA THR A 281 -3.10 -20.98 6.88
C THR A 281 -2.06 -21.04 5.76
N GLY A 282 -1.58 -22.27 5.46
CA GLY A 282 -0.60 -22.53 4.41
C GLY A 282 0.79 -22.99 4.86
N ALA A 283 1.22 -22.70 6.08
CA ALA A 283 2.46 -23.25 6.61
C ALA A 283 2.18 -24.59 7.30
N ALA A 284 2.44 -25.69 6.65
CA ALA A 284 2.80 -26.90 7.40
C ALA A 284 4.06 -26.54 8.22
N ALA A 285 4.06 -26.82 9.52
CA ALA A 285 5.25 -26.74 10.33
C ALA A 285 6.33 -27.61 9.65
N SER A 286 7.14 -26.99 8.79
CA SER A 286 8.44 -27.51 8.48
C SER A 286 9.21 -27.33 9.78
N SER A 287 9.32 -28.42 10.56
CA SER A 287 10.38 -28.54 11.55
C SER A 287 11.63 -27.96 10.90
N PRO A 288 12.44 -27.15 11.60
CA PRO A 288 13.73 -26.75 11.07
C PRO A 288 14.40 -28.04 10.60
N GLY A 289 14.50 -28.19 9.26
CA GLY A 289 15.15 -29.36 8.69
C GLY A 289 16.54 -29.46 9.32
N PRO A 290 17.12 -30.64 9.48
CA PRO A 290 18.44 -30.79 10.04
C PRO A 290 19.35 -29.79 9.35
N ALA A 291 20.33 -29.21 10.06
CA ALA A 291 21.29 -28.24 9.59
C ALA A 291 21.88 -28.66 8.24
N GLY A 292 21.12 -28.46 7.16
CA GLY A 292 21.46 -28.77 5.80
C GLY A 292 22.21 -27.60 5.20
N GLU A 293 22.96 -27.89 4.16
CA GLU A 293 23.72 -26.91 3.40
C GLU A 293 22.80 -25.77 2.92
N ALA A 294 23.20 -24.51 3.16
CA ALA A 294 22.43 -23.35 2.74
C ALA A 294 22.26 -23.37 1.21
N LEU A 295 21.04 -23.10 0.73
CA LEU A 295 20.77 -22.90 -0.69
C LEU A 295 21.46 -21.63 -1.21
N LEU A 296 21.33 -20.54 -0.42
CA LEU A 296 21.95 -19.25 -0.69
C LEU A 296 22.58 -18.69 0.60
N GLU A 297 23.82 -18.24 0.51
CA GLU A 297 24.56 -17.62 1.60
C GLU A 297 25.10 -16.28 1.15
N ALA A 298 24.73 -15.23 1.86
CA ALA A 298 25.25 -13.88 1.68
C ALA A 298 26.12 -13.51 2.88
N VAL A 299 27.33 -13.02 2.64
CA VAL A 299 28.29 -12.64 3.68
C VAL A 299 28.80 -11.25 3.45
N GLY A 300 28.47 -10.32 4.33
CA GLY A 300 28.95 -8.93 4.27
C GLY A 300 28.58 -8.19 2.98
N LEU A 301 27.44 -8.51 2.36
CA LEU A 301 27.00 -7.88 1.11
C LEU A 301 26.91 -6.37 1.27
N ARG A 302 27.51 -5.64 0.33
CA ARG A 302 27.47 -4.18 0.27
C ARG A 302 27.16 -3.70 -1.12
N ARG A 303 26.31 -2.66 -1.22
CA ARG A 303 26.03 -1.96 -2.48
C ARG A 303 26.04 -0.46 -2.28
N GLU A 304 26.87 0.20 -3.10
CA GLU A 304 27.00 1.63 -3.17
C GLU A 304 26.56 2.15 -4.55
N PHE A 305 25.82 3.27 -4.53
CA PHE A 305 25.45 4.01 -5.73
C PHE A 305 26.14 5.38 -5.72
N ARG A 306 26.73 5.76 -6.84
CA ARG A 306 27.29 7.09 -7.04
C ARG A 306 26.24 8.02 -7.65
N ARG A 307 25.92 9.11 -6.98
CA ARG A 307 25.05 10.18 -7.47
C ARG A 307 25.83 11.48 -7.51
N GLY A 308 26.44 11.78 -8.66
CA GLY A 308 27.38 12.90 -8.78
C GLY A 308 28.61 12.72 -7.88
N ARG A 309 28.81 13.65 -6.93
CA ARG A 309 29.92 13.58 -5.96
C ARG A 309 29.59 12.81 -4.67
N ARG A 310 28.33 12.40 -4.49
CA ARG A 310 27.90 11.67 -3.28
C ARG A 310 27.84 10.18 -3.56
N THR A 311 28.24 9.39 -2.57
CA THR A 311 28.05 7.94 -2.55
C THR A 311 26.93 7.64 -1.56
N VAL A 312 25.93 6.88 -1.99
CA VAL A 312 24.82 6.39 -1.16
C VAL A 312 25.01 4.90 -0.99
N THR A 313 25.14 4.44 0.24
CA THR A 313 25.23 3.01 0.57
C THR A 313 23.81 2.49 0.80
N ALA A 314 23.30 1.71 -0.14
CA ALA A 314 21.94 1.15 -0.06
C ALA A 314 21.89 -0.17 0.71
N VAL A 315 22.97 -0.96 0.67
CA VAL A 315 23.15 -2.20 1.47
C VAL A 315 24.55 -2.13 2.08
N ASP A 316 24.66 -2.35 3.37
CA ASP A 316 25.90 -2.14 4.15
C ASP A 316 26.19 -3.32 5.06
N GLY A 317 26.99 -4.27 4.58
CA GLY A 317 27.48 -5.41 5.36
C GLY A 317 26.41 -6.43 5.73
N VAL A 318 25.45 -6.69 4.86
CA VAL A 318 24.35 -7.64 5.11
C VAL A 318 24.83 -9.08 4.99
N SER A 319 24.53 -9.90 6.03
CA SER A 319 24.75 -11.34 6.04
C SER A 319 23.46 -12.07 6.34
N LEU A 320 23.12 -13.07 5.53
CA LEU A 320 21.94 -13.92 5.70
C LEU A 320 22.12 -15.28 5.00
N THR A 321 21.30 -16.23 5.39
CA THR A 321 21.23 -17.56 4.77
C THR A 321 19.78 -17.87 4.39
N VAL A 322 19.59 -18.59 3.29
CA VAL A 322 18.30 -19.15 2.86
C VAL A 322 18.46 -20.64 2.67
N HIS A 323 17.58 -21.43 3.26
CA HIS A 323 17.60 -22.89 3.15
C HIS A 323 16.59 -23.39 2.10
N PRO A 324 16.79 -24.60 1.57
CA PRO A 324 15.82 -25.21 0.64
C PRO A 324 14.43 -25.33 1.30
N GLY A 325 13.37 -24.93 0.58
CA GLY A 325 11.99 -24.99 1.08
C GLY A 325 11.64 -23.98 2.16
N GLU A 326 12.56 -23.07 2.54
CA GLU A 326 12.35 -22.02 3.53
C GLU A 326 11.75 -20.76 2.90
N THR A 327 10.91 -20.06 3.64
CA THR A 327 10.53 -18.66 3.34
C THR A 327 11.22 -17.72 4.32
N LEU A 328 12.19 -16.94 3.84
CA LEU A 328 12.81 -15.84 4.57
C LEU A 328 12.08 -14.54 4.29
N GLY A 329 11.43 -13.95 5.30
CA GLY A 329 10.83 -12.63 5.25
C GLY A 329 11.87 -11.52 5.42
N ILE A 330 11.80 -10.46 4.62
CA ILE A 330 12.62 -9.24 4.78
C ILE A 330 11.68 -8.06 4.95
N VAL A 331 11.73 -7.42 6.11
CA VAL A 331 10.87 -6.28 6.48
C VAL A 331 11.68 -5.03 6.80
N GLY A 332 11.04 -3.87 6.77
CA GLY A 332 11.64 -2.58 7.13
C GLY A 332 10.97 -1.43 6.37
N GLU A 333 11.27 -0.20 6.73
CA GLU A 333 10.74 1.01 6.10
C GLU A 333 11.13 1.14 4.62
N SER A 334 10.41 2.00 3.89
CA SER A 334 10.76 2.36 2.51
C SER A 334 12.17 2.96 2.48
N GLY A 335 12.96 2.57 1.48
CA GLY A 335 14.36 3.01 1.38
C GLY A 335 15.35 2.30 2.31
N SER A 336 14.95 1.31 3.12
CA SER A 336 15.87 0.54 3.98
C SER A 336 16.84 -0.39 3.22
N GLY A 337 16.68 -0.52 1.88
CA GLY A 337 17.58 -1.31 1.04
C GLY A 337 17.05 -2.70 0.64
N LYS A 338 15.83 -3.09 1.02
CA LYS A 338 15.22 -4.42 0.77
C LYS A 338 15.24 -4.82 -0.70
N THR A 339 14.66 -3.99 -1.58
CA THR A 339 14.63 -4.22 -3.04
C THR A 339 16.04 -4.33 -3.62
N THR A 340 16.97 -3.49 -3.15
CA THR A 340 18.38 -3.56 -3.57
C THR A 340 19.01 -4.89 -3.16
N LEU A 341 18.78 -5.33 -1.93
CA LEU A 341 19.24 -6.62 -1.43
C LEU A 341 18.62 -7.76 -2.24
N GLY A 342 17.30 -7.77 -2.45
CA GLY A 342 16.63 -8.79 -3.25
C GLY A 342 17.21 -8.94 -4.66
N ARG A 343 17.48 -7.83 -5.35
CA ARG A 343 18.12 -7.84 -6.67
C ARG A 343 19.56 -8.35 -6.63
N MET A 344 20.29 -8.11 -5.55
CA MET A 344 21.65 -8.66 -5.37
C MET A 344 21.60 -10.18 -5.15
N LEU A 345 20.64 -10.69 -4.36
CA LEU A 345 20.51 -12.13 -4.07
C LEU A 345 20.30 -12.97 -5.34
N VAL A 346 19.59 -12.44 -6.33
CA VAL A 346 19.42 -13.10 -7.66
C VAL A 346 20.41 -12.59 -8.71
N ARG A 347 21.41 -11.81 -8.32
CA ARG A 347 22.44 -11.25 -9.21
C ARG A 347 21.88 -10.47 -10.42
N LEU A 348 20.72 -9.80 -10.23
CA LEU A 348 20.25 -8.73 -11.12
C LEU A 348 20.98 -7.42 -10.88
N LEU A 349 21.61 -7.29 -9.73
CA LEU A 349 22.45 -6.17 -9.33
C LEU A 349 23.74 -6.71 -8.70
N ASP A 350 24.88 -6.22 -9.20
CA ASP A 350 26.18 -6.62 -8.70
C ASP A 350 26.44 -6.06 -7.31
N PRO A 351 26.95 -6.84 -6.33
CA PRO A 351 27.45 -6.31 -5.09
C PRO A 351 28.69 -5.43 -5.33
N SER A 352 28.85 -4.39 -4.52
CA SER A 352 30.10 -3.58 -4.50
C SER A 352 31.20 -4.24 -3.66
N ALA A 353 30.80 -5.06 -2.68
CA ALA A 353 31.68 -5.86 -1.83
C ALA A 353 30.87 -6.97 -1.13
N GLY A 354 31.55 -7.91 -0.51
CA GLY A 354 30.98 -9.09 0.15
C GLY A 354 30.93 -10.31 -0.76
N GLY A 355 30.52 -11.46 -0.20
CA GLY A 355 30.41 -12.74 -0.88
C GLY A 355 28.94 -13.17 -1.03
N LEU A 356 28.63 -13.88 -2.10
CA LEU A 356 27.33 -14.50 -2.35
C LEU A 356 27.56 -15.89 -2.93
N ARG A 357 27.16 -16.90 -2.16
CA ARG A 357 27.30 -18.30 -2.57
C ARG A 357 25.93 -18.89 -2.83
N TYR A 358 25.81 -19.58 -3.93
CA TYR A 358 24.65 -20.38 -4.30
C TYR A 358 25.05 -21.85 -4.38
N ARG A 359 24.46 -22.69 -3.53
CA ARG A 359 24.82 -24.14 -3.43
C ARG A 359 26.34 -24.33 -3.27
N GLY A 360 26.96 -23.56 -2.37
CA GLY A 360 28.39 -23.57 -2.11
C GLY A 360 29.27 -22.88 -3.17
N THR A 361 28.74 -22.54 -4.36
CA THR A 361 29.48 -21.86 -5.42
C THR A 361 29.45 -20.36 -5.26
N GLU A 362 30.62 -19.69 -5.26
CA GLU A 362 30.71 -18.22 -5.20
C GLU A 362 30.19 -17.62 -6.52
N ILE A 363 29.19 -16.74 -6.41
CA ILE A 363 28.56 -16.06 -7.56
C ILE A 363 28.61 -14.54 -7.49
N ALA A 364 29.14 -13.92 -6.41
CA ALA A 364 29.15 -12.47 -6.24
C ALA A 364 29.93 -11.75 -7.35
N THR A 365 31.02 -12.35 -7.82
CA THR A 365 31.93 -11.79 -8.86
C THR A 365 31.80 -12.50 -10.20
N ALA A 366 30.89 -13.48 -10.31
CA ALA A 366 30.71 -14.28 -11.53
C ALA A 366 30.25 -13.39 -12.70
N SER A 367 30.85 -13.61 -13.87
CA SER A 367 30.45 -12.98 -15.13
C SER A 367 29.06 -13.45 -15.58
N GLU A 368 28.42 -12.72 -16.49
CA GLU A 368 27.09 -13.12 -17.02
C GLU A 368 27.09 -14.50 -17.68
N LYS A 369 28.21 -14.89 -18.31
CA LYS A 369 28.38 -16.23 -18.89
C LYS A 369 28.37 -17.33 -17.82
N GLU A 370 29.04 -17.07 -16.69
CA GLU A 370 29.09 -17.99 -15.54
C GLU A 370 27.77 -18.02 -14.77
N LEU A 371 27.01 -16.91 -14.76
CA LEU A 371 25.70 -16.82 -14.13
C LEU A 371 24.58 -17.51 -14.94
N ARG A 372 24.75 -17.69 -16.24
CA ARG A 372 23.73 -18.23 -17.14
C ARG A 372 23.08 -19.54 -16.66
N PRO A 373 23.82 -20.54 -16.12
CA PRO A 373 23.21 -21.77 -15.58
C PRO A 373 22.28 -21.49 -14.38
N TYR A 374 22.63 -20.51 -13.54
CA TYR A 374 21.90 -20.17 -12.31
C TYR A 374 20.69 -19.29 -12.57
N ARG A 375 20.61 -18.58 -13.73
CA ARG A 375 19.50 -17.70 -14.10
C ARG A 375 18.15 -18.42 -14.11
N ARG A 376 18.11 -19.72 -14.39
CA ARG A 376 16.89 -20.52 -14.32
C ARG A 376 16.49 -20.79 -12.88
N GLU A 377 17.44 -21.09 -12.02
CA GLU A 377 17.20 -21.49 -10.64
C GLU A 377 16.91 -20.29 -9.72
N LEU A 378 17.41 -19.09 -10.07
CA LEU A 378 17.25 -17.84 -9.31
C LEU A 378 16.31 -16.90 -10.06
N GLN A 379 15.07 -16.75 -9.56
CA GLN A 379 14.05 -15.94 -10.21
C GLN A 379 13.57 -14.81 -9.32
N MET A 380 12.93 -13.80 -9.90
CA MET A 380 12.37 -12.67 -9.18
C MET A 380 10.95 -12.34 -9.65
N VAL A 381 10.05 -12.14 -8.69
CA VAL A 381 8.74 -11.52 -8.88
C VAL A 381 8.88 -10.06 -8.47
N PHE A 382 8.61 -9.13 -9.39
CA PHE A 382 8.83 -7.71 -9.19
C PHE A 382 7.65 -7.01 -8.52
N GLN A 383 7.93 -5.91 -7.84
CA GLN A 383 6.97 -5.07 -7.12
C GLN A 383 5.83 -4.53 -8.01
N ASP A 384 6.16 -4.06 -9.20
CA ASP A 384 5.20 -3.52 -10.16
C ASP A 384 4.92 -4.53 -11.28
N PRO A 385 3.77 -5.22 -11.24
CA PRO A 385 3.42 -6.17 -12.28
C PRO A 385 3.16 -5.49 -13.64
N VAL A 386 2.78 -4.20 -13.66
CA VAL A 386 2.53 -3.45 -14.89
C VAL A 386 3.86 -3.12 -15.58
N ALA A 387 4.81 -2.57 -14.84
CA ALA A 387 6.14 -2.25 -15.37
C ALA A 387 6.95 -3.50 -15.73
N SER A 388 6.66 -4.65 -15.11
CA SER A 388 7.36 -5.90 -15.36
C SER A 388 6.92 -6.64 -16.63
N LEU A 389 5.75 -6.31 -17.18
CA LEU A 389 5.18 -6.91 -18.39
C LEU A 389 5.23 -5.93 -19.56
N ASN A 390 5.60 -6.40 -20.74
CA ASN A 390 5.53 -5.57 -21.94
C ASN A 390 4.07 -5.40 -22.38
N PRO A 391 3.50 -4.14 -22.36
CA PRO A 391 2.09 -3.93 -22.66
C PRO A 391 1.70 -4.25 -24.13
N ARG A 392 2.69 -4.40 -25.00
CA ARG A 392 2.48 -4.73 -26.44
C ARG A 392 2.57 -6.22 -26.75
N ARG A 393 2.77 -7.07 -25.73
CA ARG A 393 2.87 -8.51 -25.89
C ARG A 393 1.76 -9.19 -25.10
N SER A 394 1.30 -10.33 -25.61
CA SER A 394 0.32 -11.13 -24.87
C SER A 394 0.91 -11.69 -23.58
N VAL A 395 0.02 -12.03 -22.66
CA VAL A 395 0.39 -12.66 -21.39
C VAL A 395 1.10 -14.00 -21.64
N GLY A 396 0.57 -14.81 -22.57
CA GLY A 396 1.17 -16.08 -22.93
C GLY A 396 2.59 -15.95 -23.47
N GLU A 397 2.85 -14.97 -24.33
CA GLU A 397 4.21 -14.70 -24.82
C GLU A 397 5.17 -14.26 -23.70
N SER A 398 4.68 -13.46 -22.75
CA SER A 398 5.49 -13.01 -21.61
C SER A 398 5.88 -14.16 -20.68
N VAL A 399 4.99 -15.14 -20.48
CA VAL A 399 5.27 -16.37 -19.72
C VAL A 399 6.14 -17.35 -20.51
N ALA A 400 6.05 -17.34 -21.84
CA ALA A 400 6.85 -18.21 -22.72
C ALA A 400 8.35 -17.81 -22.79
N ASP A 401 8.70 -16.55 -22.52
CA ASP A 401 10.07 -16.06 -22.68
C ASP A 401 11.13 -16.88 -21.91
N PRO A 402 10.95 -17.21 -20.62
CA PRO A 402 11.91 -18.06 -19.90
C PRO A 402 12.05 -19.45 -20.50
N LEU A 403 10.96 -20.03 -21.03
CA LEU A 403 10.97 -21.34 -21.70
C LEU A 403 11.76 -21.30 -23.00
N ARG A 404 11.56 -20.25 -23.81
CA ARG A 404 12.35 -20.02 -25.03
C ARG A 404 13.84 -19.83 -24.72
N ALA A 405 14.15 -19.06 -23.70
CA ALA A 405 15.52 -18.85 -23.23
C ALA A 405 16.17 -20.15 -22.73
N ALA A 406 15.38 -21.08 -22.21
CA ALA A 406 15.80 -22.43 -21.81
C ALA A 406 15.95 -23.41 -22.96
N GLY A 407 15.61 -23.03 -24.21
CA GLY A 407 15.74 -23.86 -25.40
C GLY A 407 14.53 -24.73 -25.70
N VAL A 408 13.39 -24.50 -25.10
CA VAL A 408 12.11 -25.13 -25.48
C VAL A 408 11.64 -24.47 -26.78
N LEU A 409 11.85 -25.17 -27.91
CA LEU A 409 11.64 -24.60 -29.24
C LEU A 409 10.39 -25.12 -29.95
N ASP A 410 9.77 -26.19 -29.45
CA ASP A 410 8.51 -26.68 -30.00
C ASP A 410 7.37 -25.77 -29.53
N GLU A 411 6.81 -24.98 -30.44
CA GLU A 411 5.76 -24.01 -30.16
C GLU A 411 4.50 -24.64 -29.56
N ARG A 412 4.12 -25.85 -29.98
CA ARG A 412 2.95 -26.55 -29.42
C ARG A 412 3.17 -26.93 -27.95
N ARG A 413 4.35 -27.47 -27.65
CA ARG A 413 4.73 -27.81 -26.27
C ARG A 413 4.85 -26.56 -25.41
N LEU A 414 5.39 -25.49 -25.97
CA LEU A 414 5.55 -24.20 -25.29
C LEU A 414 4.17 -23.62 -24.91
N VAL A 415 3.22 -23.53 -25.85
CA VAL A 415 1.86 -23.06 -25.61
C VAL A 415 1.16 -23.94 -24.57
N ALA A 416 1.27 -25.26 -24.67
CA ALA A 416 0.68 -26.18 -23.71
C ALA A 416 1.24 -25.94 -22.28
N ARG A 417 2.57 -25.79 -22.15
CA ARG A 417 3.22 -25.53 -20.87
C ARG A 417 2.82 -24.17 -20.29
N VAL A 418 2.71 -23.14 -21.11
CA VAL A 418 2.24 -21.81 -20.66
C VAL A 418 0.81 -21.87 -20.17
N ARG A 419 -0.09 -22.57 -20.86
CA ARG A 419 -1.48 -22.75 -20.42
C ARG A 419 -1.57 -23.51 -19.09
N GLU A 420 -0.76 -24.55 -18.90
CA GLU A 420 -0.63 -25.24 -17.61
C GLU A 420 -0.16 -24.30 -16.48
N LEU A 421 0.82 -23.43 -16.76
CA LEU A 421 1.31 -22.46 -15.79
C LEU A 421 0.27 -21.40 -15.46
N LEU A 422 -0.52 -20.93 -16.43
CA LEU A 422 -1.62 -20.01 -16.19
C LEU A 422 -2.69 -20.65 -15.30
N ASP A 423 -3.09 -21.90 -15.58
CA ASP A 423 -4.02 -22.66 -14.76
C ASP A 423 -3.50 -22.84 -13.33
N ARG A 424 -2.21 -23.19 -13.19
CA ARG A 424 -1.56 -23.37 -11.89
C ARG A 424 -1.57 -22.14 -11.00
N VAL A 425 -1.53 -20.94 -11.59
CA VAL A 425 -1.66 -19.68 -10.82
C VAL A 425 -3.12 -19.20 -10.71
N GLY A 426 -4.10 -20.05 -11.12
CA GLY A 426 -5.54 -19.75 -11.05
C GLY A 426 -5.98 -18.70 -12.08
N LEU A 427 -5.36 -18.69 -13.24
CA LEU A 427 -5.77 -17.90 -14.41
C LEU A 427 -6.34 -18.83 -15.47
N ASP A 428 -7.36 -18.34 -16.19
CA ASP A 428 -7.95 -19.05 -17.33
C ASP A 428 -6.91 -19.27 -18.44
N PRO A 429 -6.57 -20.52 -18.80
CA PRO A 429 -5.60 -20.85 -19.83
C PRO A 429 -5.93 -20.29 -21.22
N ASP A 430 -7.21 -20.04 -21.51
CA ASP A 430 -7.66 -19.49 -22.79
C ASP A 430 -7.39 -17.99 -22.92
N ARG A 431 -6.95 -17.33 -21.86
CA ARG A 431 -6.50 -15.94 -21.87
C ARG A 431 -5.05 -15.74 -22.33
N TYR A 432 -4.42 -16.78 -22.92
CA TYR A 432 -3.05 -16.76 -23.45
C TYR A 432 -2.78 -15.54 -24.35
N ASP A 433 -3.71 -15.23 -25.27
CA ASP A 433 -3.56 -14.15 -26.27
C ASP A 433 -3.96 -12.76 -25.77
N ARG A 434 -4.45 -12.65 -24.52
CA ARG A 434 -4.84 -11.37 -23.92
C ARG A 434 -3.63 -10.53 -23.53
N TYR A 435 -3.82 -9.20 -23.53
CA TYR A 435 -2.79 -8.24 -23.19
C TYR A 435 -2.84 -7.87 -21.69
N PRO A 436 -1.71 -7.42 -21.09
CA PRO A 436 -1.66 -7.10 -19.67
C PRO A 436 -2.73 -6.09 -19.20
N HIS A 437 -3.13 -5.12 -20.02
CA HIS A 437 -4.13 -4.13 -19.67
C HIS A 437 -5.56 -4.69 -19.51
N GLU A 438 -5.82 -5.91 -20.02
CA GLU A 438 -7.11 -6.60 -19.89
C GLU A 438 -7.23 -7.40 -18.57
N PHE A 439 -6.19 -7.38 -17.73
CA PHE A 439 -6.13 -8.10 -16.45
C PHE A 439 -6.18 -7.13 -15.27
N SER A 440 -6.81 -7.55 -14.16
CA SER A 440 -6.74 -6.83 -12.90
C SER A 440 -5.31 -6.82 -12.32
N GLY A 441 -5.03 -5.97 -11.33
CA GLY A 441 -3.73 -5.93 -10.65
C GLY A 441 -3.29 -7.29 -10.11
N GLY A 442 -4.17 -7.97 -9.39
CA GLY A 442 -3.89 -9.31 -8.86
C GLY A 442 -3.69 -10.38 -9.94
N GLN A 443 -4.44 -10.30 -11.05
CA GLN A 443 -4.24 -11.20 -12.19
C GLN A 443 -2.89 -10.95 -12.87
N ARG A 444 -2.46 -9.69 -13.04
CA ARG A 444 -1.12 -9.37 -13.56
C ARG A 444 -0.01 -9.89 -12.66
N GLN A 445 -0.21 -9.81 -11.33
CA GLN A 445 0.74 -10.37 -10.36
C GLN A 445 0.86 -11.89 -10.52
N ARG A 446 -0.26 -12.60 -10.68
CA ARG A 446 -0.27 -14.05 -10.95
C ARG A 446 0.44 -14.40 -12.27
N VAL A 447 0.33 -13.56 -13.30
CA VAL A 447 1.13 -13.70 -14.55
C VAL A 447 2.63 -13.57 -14.27
N GLY A 448 3.03 -12.61 -13.43
CA GLY A 448 4.42 -12.45 -13.00
C GLY A 448 4.96 -13.68 -12.27
N ILE A 449 4.13 -14.29 -11.40
CA ILE A 449 4.46 -15.56 -10.73
C ILE A 449 4.56 -16.71 -11.74
N ALA A 450 3.60 -16.84 -12.67
CA ALA A 450 3.65 -17.87 -13.73
C ALA A 450 4.92 -17.77 -14.57
N ARG A 451 5.34 -16.53 -14.91
CA ARG A 451 6.58 -16.27 -15.64
C ARG A 451 7.83 -16.72 -14.86
N ALA A 452 7.87 -16.44 -13.55
CA ALA A 452 8.98 -16.90 -12.71
C ALA A 452 9.01 -18.44 -12.62
N LEU A 453 7.86 -19.08 -12.47
CA LEU A 453 7.73 -20.56 -12.43
C LEU A 453 8.11 -21.24 -13.74
N ALA A 454 7.96 -20.56 -14.89
CA ALA A 454 8.30 -21.11 -16.20
C ALA A 454 9.78 -21.52 -16.32
N ALA A 455 10.66 -20.90 -15.54
CA ALA A 455 12.08 -21.25 -15.48
C ALA A 455 12.38 -22.49 -14.60
N GLU A 456 11.40 -23.03 -13.87
CA GLU A 456 11.55 -24.10 -12.88
C GLU A 456 12.58 -23.73 -11.78
N PRO A 457 12.35 -22.64 -11.07
CA PRO A 457 13.31 -22.10 -10.10
C PRO A 457 13.45 -22.97 -8.84
N ARG A 458 14.55 -22.78 -8.12
CA ARG A 458 14.75 -23.27 -6.74
C ARG A 458 14.59 -22.17 -5.71
N LEU A 459 14.87 -20.92 -6.10
CA LEU A 459 14.70 -19.73 -5.28
C LEU A 459 13.93 -18.67 -6.06
N ILE A 460 12.90 -18.11 -5.43
CA ILE A 460 12.20 -16.94 -5.93
C ILE A 460 12.32 -15.80 -4.90
N VAL A 461 12.83 -14.66 -5.34
CA VAL A 461 12.75 -13.41 -4.57
C VAL A 461 11.47 -12.68 -4.98
N CYS A 462 10.55 -12.53 -4.05
CA CYS A 462 9.30 -11.79 -4.22
C CYS A 462 9.47 -10.39 -3.64
N ASP A 463 9.63 -9.38 -4.51
CA ASP A 463 9.81 -7.98 -4.10
C ASP A 463 8.45 -7.29 -4.03
N GLU A 464 7.93 -7.11 -2.83
CA GLU A 464 6.60 -6.54 -2.53
C GLU A 464 5.46 -7.08 -3.41
N PRO A 465 5.28 -8.41 -3.47
CA PRO A 465 4.39 -9.04 -4.47
C PRO A 465 2.91 -8.73 -4.26
N VAL A 466 2.53 -8.07 -3.17
CA VAL A 466 1.13 -7.82 -2.79
C VAL A 466 0.84 -6.36 -2.40
N SER A 467 1.82 -5.45 -2.49
CA SER A 467 1.73 -4.08 -1.96
C SER A 467 0.66 -3.19 -2.62
N ALA A 468 0.26 -3.48 -3.87
CA ALA A 468 -0.74 -2.70 -4.61
C ALA A 468 -2.09 -3.44 -4.75
N LEU A 469 -2.32 -4.48 -3.93
CA LEU A 469 -3.50 -5.31 -4.02
C LEU A 469 -4.44 -5.04 -2.83
N ASP A 470 -5.74 -5.19 -3.05
CA ASP A 470 -6.72 -5.22 -1.96
C ASP A 470 -6.53 -6.47 -1.08
N VAL A 471 -7.04 -6.42 0.15
CA VAL A 471 -6.81 -7.42 1.20
C VAL A 471 -7.20 -8.83 0.76
N THR A 472 -8.31 -8.99 0.04
CA THR A 472 -8.76 -10.31 -0.45
C THR A 472 -7.87 -10.87 -1.54
N THR A 473 -7.48 -10.05 -2.50
CA THR A 473 -6.52 -10.42 -3.56
C THR A 473 -5.13 -10.71 -2.98
N GLN A 474 -4.69 -9.92 -2.00
CA GLN A 474 -3.44 -10.12 -1.26
C GLN A 474 -3.43 -11.50 -0.58
N ALA A 475 -4.49 -11.85 0.16
CA ALA A 475 -4.62 -13.16 0.80
C ALA A 475 -4.57 -14.32 -0.20
N GLN A 476 -5.20 -14.16 -1.38
CA GLN A 476 -5.17 -15.16 -2.44
C GLN A 476 -3.78 -15.35 -3.05
N VAL A 477 -3.03 -14.25 -3.27
CA VAL A 477 -1.65 -14.33 -3.84
C VAL A 477 -0.68 -14.92 -2.82
N THR A 478 -0.80 -14.56 -1.55
CA THR A 478 0.03 -15.14 -0.48
C THR A 478 -0.24 -16.63 -0.27
N ALA A 479 -1.51 -17.05 -0.30
CA ALA A 479 -1.88 -18.47 -0.25
C ALA A 479 -1.33 -19.26 -1.46
N LEU A 480 -1.41 -18.70 -2.66
CA LEU A 480 -0.83 -19.29 -3.87
C LEU A 480 0.69 -19.49 -3.73
N LEU A 481 1.42 -18.47 -3.27
CA LEU A 481 2.87 -18.58 -3.08
C LEU A 481 3.24 -19.65 -2.04
N ALA A 482 2.49 -19.74 -0.93
CA ALA A 482 2.69 -20.77 0.09
C ALA A 482 2.37 -22.19 -0.43
N GLU A 483 1.36 -22.34 -1.28
CA GLU A 483 1.03 -23.61 -1.94
C GLU A 483 2.14 -24.04 -2.89
N LEU A 484 2.59 -23.13 -3.77
CA LEU A 484 3.67 -23.37 -4.71
C LEU A 484 5.00 -23.70 -4.02
N GLN A 485 5.32 -23.01 -2.91
CA GLN A 485 6.49 -23.28 -2.08
C GLN A 485 6.47 -24.75 -1.59
N ARG A 486 5.34 -25.16 -1.03
CA ARG A 486 5.19 -26.51 -0.45
C ARG A 486 5.21 -27.61 -1.52
N GLU A 487 4.50 -27.39 -2.65
CA GLU A 487 4.40 -28.39 -3.72
C GLU A 487 5.71 -28.59 -4.47
N LEU A 488 6.44 -27.52 -4.73
CA LEU A 488 7.65 -27.51 -5.54
C LEU A 488 8.94 -27.54 -4.73
N GLY A 489 8.84 -27.46 -3.39
CA GLY A 489 10.00 -27.35 -2.50
C GLY A 489 10.82 -26.06 -2.75
N LEU A 490 10.16 -24.99 -3.16
CA LEU A 490 10.79 -23.71 -3.47
C LEU A 490 11.31 -23.04 -2.19
N ALA A 491 12.47 -22.41 -2.26
CA ALA A 491 12.86 -21.40 -1.29
C ALA A 491 12.32 -20.04 -1.72
N LEU A 492 11.80 -19.25 -0.77
CA LEU A 492 11.30 -17.91 -1.03
C LEU A 492 12.06 -16.88 -0.20
N VAL A 493 12.40 -15.74 -0.81
CA VAL A 493 12.74 -14.51 -0.08
C VAL A 493 11.59 -13.56 -0.29
N PHE A 494 10.80 -13.32 0.76
CA PHE A 494 9.59 -12.51 0.72
C PHE A 494 9.86 -11.12 1.28
N ILE A 495 9.97 -10.12 0.41
CA ILE A 495 10.20 -8.73 0.78
C ILE A 495 8.84 -8.04 0.86
N ALA A 496 8.53 -7.42 2.00
CA ALA A 496 7.35 -6.58 2.16
C ALA A 496 7.58 -5.48 3.20
N HIS A 497 6.74 -4.46 3.14
CA HIS A 497 6.64 -3.45 4.20
C HIS A 497 5.56 -3.82 5.23
N ASP A 498 4.63 -4.71 4.89
CA ASP A 498 3.57 -5.19 5.78
C ASP A 498 4.07 -6.37 6.63
N LEU A 499 4.27 -6.09 7.92
CA LEU A 499 4.75 -7.08 8.89
C LEU A 499 3.73 -8.20 9.13
N ALA A 500 2.43 -7.90 9.03
CA ALA A 500 1.40 -8.90 9.27
C ALA A 500 1.37 -9.96 8.16
N VAL A 501 1.58 -9.54 6.90
CA VAL A 501 1.74 -10.44 5.76
C VAL A 501 2.98 -11.31 5.92
N VAL A 502 4.13 -10.70 6.21
CA VAL A 502 5.40 -11.43 6.38
C VAL A 502 5.29 -12.47 7.49
N ARG A 503 4.63 -12.13 8.60
CA ARG A 503 4.37 -13.07 9.70
C ARG A 503 3.61 -14.32 9.24
N GLN A 504 2.67 -14.17 8.32
CA GLN A 504 1.85 -15.28 7.82
C GLN A 504 2.61 -16.25 6.91
N VAL A 505 3.54 -15.74 6.09
CA VAL A 505 4.17 -16.51 5.01
C VAL A 505 5.59 -16.96 5.33
N SER A 506 6.24 -16.39 6.33
CA SER A 506 7.67 -16.61 6.57
C SER A 506 7.95 -17.59 7.71
N ASP A 507 9.05 -18.32 7.61
CA ASP A 507 9.60 -19.17 8.66
C ASP A 507 10.57 -18.38 9.54
N ARG A 508 11.42 -17.57 8.91
CA ARG A 508 12.35 -16.64 9.55
C ARG A 508 12.19 -15.24 8.97
N VAL A 509 12.58 -14.24 9.75
CA VAL A 509 12.47 -12.83 9.39
C VAL A 509 13.79 -12.10 9.63
N ALA A 510 14.16 -11.22 8.70
CA ALA A 510 15.24 -10.27 8.83
C ALA A 510 14.67 -8.84 8.77
N VAL A 511 14.93 -8.05 9.78
CA VAL A 511 14.48 -6.65 9.87
C VAL A 511 15.60 -5.74 9.37
N MET A 512 15.33 -4.94 8.35
CA MET A 512 16.29 -4.04 7.73
C MET A 512 16.04 -2.57 8.11
N ARG A 513 17.12 -1.87 8.48
CA ARG A 513 17.13 -0.43 8.70
C ARG A 513 18.41 0.20 8.13
N GLY A 514 18.30 1.24 7.30
CA GLY A 514 19.45 1.99 6.79
C GLY A 514 20.50 1.13 6.07
N GLY A 515 20.07 0.14 5.29
CA GLY A 515 20.94 -0.79 4.55
C GLY A 515 21.50 -1.96 5.34
N ARG A 516 21.17 -2.10 6.63
CA ARG A 516 21.69 -3.16 7.51
C ARG A 516 20.56 -4.03 8.05
N ILE A 517 20.85 -5.30 8.33
CA ILE A 517 19.99 -6.15 9.16
C ILE A 517 20.25 -5.77 10.61
N VAL A 518 19.19 -5.33 11.32
CA VAL A 518 19.26 -4.95 12.74
C VAL A 518 18.81 -6.09 13.64
N GLU A 519 17.91 -6.94 13.17
CA GLU A 519 17.42 -8.12 13.89
C GLU A 519 17.07 -9.23 12.89
N GLN A 520 17.36 -10.48 13.25
CA GLN A 520 16.92 -11.65 12.48
C GLN A 520 16.71 -12.84 13.40
N GLY A 521 15.72 -13.66 13.07
CA GLY A 521 15.37 -14.84 13.87
C GLY A 521 14.17 -15.55 13.28
N THR A 522 13.64 -16.51 14.02
CA THR A 522 12.34 -17.12 13.71
C THR A 522 11.22 -16.08 13.84
N VAL A 523 10.08 -16.33 13.21
CA VAL A 523 8.90 -15.46 13.35
C VAL A 523 8.52 -15.30 14.83
N GLU A 524 8.59 -16.39 15.61
CA GLU A 524 8.29 -16.37 17.05
C GLU A 524 9.21 -15.43 17.83
N GLU A 525 10.51 -15.43 17.52
CA GLU A 525 11.50 -14.58 18.20
C GLU A 525 11.27 -13.11 17.84
N VAL A 526 11.21 -12.78 16.54
CA VAL A 526 11.15 -11.39 16.07
C VAL A 526 9.80 -10.71 16.39
N TYR A 527 8.68 -11.47 16.34
CA TYR A 527 7.34 -10.91 16.62
C TYR A 527 6.92 -11.04 18.08
N GLY A 528 7.34 -12.12 18.77
CA GLY A 528 6.95 -12.39 20.15
C GLY A 528 7.83 -11.70 21.19
N THR A 529 9.15 -11.70 20.96
CA THR A 529 10.15 -11.17 21.90
C THR A 529 11.21 -10.33 21.19
N PRO A 530 10.81 -9.26 20.45
CA PRO A 530 11.76 -8.42 19.72
C PRO A 530 12.80 -7.81 20.67
N SER A 531 14.08 -7.93 20.31
CA SER A 531 15.20 -7.37 21.06
C SER A 531 15.42 -5.90 20.71
N GLU A 532 15.36 -5.57 19.41
CA GLU A 532 15.67 -4.27 18.89
C GLU A 532 14.53 -3.25 19.06
N ALA A 533 14.89 -2.03 19.49
CA ALA A 533 13.93 -0.94 19.65
C ALA A 533 13.21 -0.60 18.35
N TYR A 534 13.89 -0.67 17.23
CA TYR A 534 13.31 -0.43 15.91
C TYR A 534 12.25 -1.47 15.52
N THR A 535 12.50 -2.76 15.80
CA THR A 535 11.52 -3.83 15.58
C THR A 535 10.27 -3.60 16.42
N LYS A 536 10.43 -3.18 17.68
CA LYS A 536 9.30 -2.83 18.56
C LYS A 536 8.49 -1.66 18.01
N GLN A 537 9.16 -0.63 17.46
CA GLN A 537 8.49 0.50 16.81
C GLN A 537 7.70 0.07 15.58
N LEU A 538 8.29 -0.77 14.72
CA LEU A 538 7.60 -1.31 13.54
C LEU A 538 6.35 -2.11 13.93
N LEU A 539 6.46 -2.99 14.93
CA LEU A 539 5.33 -3.81 15.40
C LEU A 539 4.22 -2.96 16.05
N ALA A 540 4.58 -1.92 16.79
CA ALA A 540 3.61 -0.99 17.37
C ALA A 540 2.90 -0.13 16.31
N ALA A 541 3.47 0.02 15.13
CA ALA A 541 2.89 0.77 14.01
C ALA A 541 1.90 -0.06 13.18
N VAL A 542 1.87 -1.38 13.31
CA VAL A 542 0.91 -2.24 12.58
C VAL A 542 -0.50 -1.99 13.10
N PRO A 543 -1.49 -1.67 12.23
CA PRO A 543 -2.86 -1.49 12.65
C PRO A 543 -3.44 -2.73 13.34
N ALA A 544 -4.30 -2.51 14.34
CA ALA A 544 -5.02 -3.58 15.04
C ALA A 544 -6.51 -3.55 14.71
N LEU A 545 -7.12 -4.72 14.58
CA LEU A 545 -8.58 -4.81 14.37
C LEU A 545 -9.38 -4.60 15.67
N ASP A 546 -8.76 -4.86 16.82
CA ASP A 546 -9.34 -4.60 18.13
C ASP A 546 -9.12 -3.13 18.51
N PRO A 547 -10.19 -2.32 18.69
CA PRO A 547 -10.06 -0.91 19.05
C PRO A 547 -9.30 -0.66 20.36
N ALA A 548 -9.43 -1.56 21.35
CA ALA A 548 -8.70 -1.42 22.61
C ALA A 548 -7.19 -1.66 22.43
N LEU A 549 -6.82 -2.63 21.61
CA LEU A 549 -5.42 -2.88 21.24
C LEU A 549 -4.86 -1.73 20.38
N ALA A 550 -5.68 -1.18 19.50
CA ALA A 550 -5.33 0.00 18.69
C ALA A 550 -4.98 1.21 19.56
N GLU A 551 -5.81 1.51 20.58
CA GLU A 551 -5.55 2.60 21.54
C GLU A 551 -4.28 2.34 22.36
N ALA A 552 -4.07 1.11 22.82
CA ALA A 552 -2.85 0.72 23.54
C ALA A 552 -1.59 0.93 22.68
N ARG A 553 -1.63 0.53 21.39
CA ARG A 553 -0.53 0.74 20.44
C ARG A 553 -0.27 2.22 20.16
N ARG A 554 -1.33 3.02 19.99
CA ARG A 554 -1.21 4.49 19.83
C ARG A 554 -0.53 5.12 21.05
N SER A 555 -0.92 4.72 22.25
CA SER A 555 -0.28 5.19 23.49
C SER A 555 1.19 4.77 23.57
N ALA A 556 1.51 3.53 23.19
CA ALA A 556 2.88 3.04 23.14
C ALA A 556 3.74 3.81 22.12
N ARG A 557 3.21 4.13 20.92
CA ARG A 557 3.92 4.94 19.91
C ARG A 557 4.30 6.32 20.43
N ARG A 558 3.44 6.96 21.23
CA ARG A 558 3.71 8.29 21.82
C ARG A 558 4.81 8.26 22.88
N THR A 559 5.06 7.12 23.52
CA THR A 559 6.09 6.96 24.56
C THR A 559 7.44 6.47 24.02
N LEU A 560 7.45 5.87 22.85
CA LEU A 560 8.69 5.43 22.20
C LEU A 560 9.44 6.67 21.65
N PRO A 561 10.79 6.73 21.82
CA PRO A 561 11.56 7.85 21.27
C PRO A 561 11.35 7.89 19.76
N ALA A 562 11.03 9.08 19.24
CA ALA A 562 10.94 9.29 17.81
C ALA A 562 12.23 8.78 17.16
N SER A 563 12.14 7.81 16.26
CA SER A 563 13.28 7.45 15.43
C SER A 563 13.67 8.73 14.70
N ALA A 564 14.90 9.18 14.88
CA ALA A 564 15.42 10.33 14.14
C ALA A 564 15.12 10.07 12.67
N GLU A 565 14.13 10.80 12.13
CA GLU A 565 13.67 10.67 10.75
C GLU A 565 14.88 10.69 9.84
N GLY A 566 14.99 9.71 8.96
CA GLY A 566 16.14 9.45 8.13
C GLY A 566 16.78 10.72 7.60
N MET A 567 17.89 11.07 8.21
CA MET A 567 18.87 11.95 7.59
C MET A 567 19.31 11.30 6.29
N ALA A 568 19.01 12.00 5.21
CA ALA A 568 19.58 11.83 3.90
C ALA A 568 19.00 10.76 2.97
N VAL A 569 17.93 11.13 2.25
CA VAL A 569 18.01 11.00 0.79
C VAL A 569 17.62 12.36 0.21
N ALA A 570 18.60 13.23 0.02
CA ALA A 570 18.53 14.37 -0.87
C ALA A 570 19.40 14.05 -2.10
#